data_21642650091968485c2a688ceb1285bf
#
_entry.id   21642650091968485c2a688ceb1285bf
#
_cell.length_a   1.000
_cell.length_b   1.000
_cell.length_c   1.000
_cell.angle_alpha   90.00
_cell.angle_beta   90.00
_cell.angle_gamma   90.00
#
_symmetry.space_group_name_H-M   'P 1'
#
loop_
_entity.id
_entity.type
_entity.pdbx_description
1 polymer ?
#
loop_
_entity_poly.entity_id
_entity_poly.type
_entity_poly.pdbx_seq_one_letter_code
_entity_poly.pdbx_strand_id
1 'polypeptide(L)'
;MQEFSLWCDFIERDFLENDFLKLINKGAICGATSNPSLFCEAIIKSAFYQDEIAKLKGKKAKEIYETLALKDILQASSALMPLYEKDPNNGYISLEIDPFLEDDAIKSIDEAKRLFKTLNRPNVMIKVPASESALEVISALAQVSIPINVTLVFSPKIAGGIAQILAKEVRKRAVISVFVSRFDKEIDPLAPKNLQAQSGIMNATECYYQISQHANTLISTLFASTGVKSNSLAKDYYIKALCFKNSINTAPLEALNAYLLDPNTEYKTPLKSAEIEAFKKELKTHNIDLENTAQKLLKEGLIAFKQSFEKLLSSF
;
A
#
# COMPACT_ATOMS: atom_id res chain seq x y z
N MET A 1 2.93 -12.81 18.19
CA MET A 1 2.67 -11.41 17.75
C MET A 1 3.62 -11.12 16.62
N GLN A 2 3.13 -10.59 15.54
CA GLN A 2 3.96 -10.30 14.36
C GLN A 2 4.90 -9.13 14.67
N GLU A 3 6.16 -9.26 14.29
CA GLU A 3 7.15 -8.20 14.41
C GLU A 3 6.94 -7.17 13.29
N PHE A 4 7.70 -6.06 13.32
CA PHE A 4 7.75 -5.14 12.20
C PHE A 4 8.27 -5.84 10.95
N SER A 5 7.65 -5.57 9.81
CA SER A 5 8.00 -6.19 8.53
C SER A 5 8.21 -5.15 7.43
N LEU A 6 9.18 -5.39 6.58
CA LEU A 6 9.40 -4.57 5.37
C LEU A 6 8.85 -5.29 4.15
N TRP A 7 8.11 -4.53 3.34
CA TRP A 7 7.67 -4.91 2.00
C TRP A 7 8.27 -3.95 0.98
N CYS A 8 8.42 -4.42 -0.25
CA CYS A 8 8.90 -3.61 -1.36
C CYS A 8 7.73 -3.00 -2.13
N ASP A 9 7.71 -1.68 -2.32
CA ASP A 9 6.74 -0.98 -3.17
C ASP A 9 7.36 -0.72 -4.55
N PHE A 10 7.67 -1.82 -5.25
CA PHE A 10 8.21 -1.80 -6.60
C PHE A 10 8.02 -3.13 -7.30
N ILE A 11 7.56 -3.11 -8.55
CA ILE A 11 7.38 -4.25 -9.43
C ILE A 11 7.86 -3.87 -10.83
N GLU A 12 8.83 -4.62 -11.33
CA GLU A 12 9.34 -4.53 -12.69
C GLU A 12 10.03 -5.85 -13.01
N ARG A 13 9.98 -6.28 -14.26
CA ARG A 13 10.34 -7.65 -14.67
C ARG A 13 11.78 -8.02 -14.38
N ASP A 14 12.74 -7.19 -14.78
CA ASP A 14 14.16 -7.44 -14.51
C ASP A 14 14.45 -7.43 -12.99
N PHE A 15 13.84 -6.50 -12.28
CA PHE A 15 13.95 -6.45 -10.82
C PHE A 15 13.44 -7.74 -10.17
N LEU A 16 12.29 -8.27 -10.62
CA LEU A 16 11.71 -9.51 -10.09
C LEU A 16 12.62 -10.73 -10.33
N GLU A 17 13.34 -10.76 -11.45
CA GLU A 17 14.25 -11.84 -11.80
C GLU A 17 15.57 -11.78 -11.03
N ASN A 18 15.98 -10.61 -10.57
CA ASN A 18 17.32 -10.36 -10.02
C ASN A 18 17.31 -9.86 -8.57
N ASP A 19 17.09 -8.56 -8.38
CA ASP A 19 17.30 -7.92 -7.07
C ASP A 19 16.20 -8.25 -6.06
N PHE A 20 14.99 -8.51 -6.52
CA PHE A 20 13.88 -8.93 -5.67
C PHE A 20 14.20 -10.26 -4.95
N LEU A 21 14.73 -11.24 -5.67
CA LEU A 21 15.17 -12.52 -5.10
C LEU A 21 16.31 -12.33 -4.09
N LYS A 22 17.25 -11.42 -4.37
CA LYS A 22 18.34 -11.10 -3.43
C LYS A 22 17.82 -10.50 -2.13
N LEU A 23 16.82 -9.60 -2.22
CA LEU A 23 16.19 -8.99 -1.03
C LEU A 23 15.46 -10.02 -0.19
N ILE A 24 14.71 -10.93 -0.82
CA ILE A 24 14.02 -12.04 -0.14
C ILE A 24 15.02 -12.96 0.55
N ASN A 25 16.05 -13.42 -0.17
CA ASN A 25 17.04 -14.36 0.35
C ASN A 25 17.87 -13.79 1.50
N LYS A 26 18.07 -12.48 1.55
CA LYS A 26 18.70 -11.76 2.67
C LYS A 26 17.77 -11.55 3.86
N GLY A 27 16.48 -11.90 3.74
CA GLY A 27 15.48 -11.58 4.74
C GLY A 27 15.17 -10.08 4.87
N ALA A 28 15.55 -9.28 3.88
CA ALA A 28 15.37 -7.83 3.89
C ALA A 28 13.90 -7.42 3.68
N ILE A 29 13.15 -8.22 2.93
CA ILE A 29 11.71 -8.04 2.68
C ILE A 29 10.96 -9.35 2.85
N CYS A 30 9.70 -9.26 3.24
CA CYS A 30 8.81 -10.42 3.35
C CYS A 30 7.48 -10.24 2.60
N GLY A 31 7.40 -9.29 1.69
CA GLY A 31 6.25 -9.04 0.84
C GLY A 31 6.50 -7.91 -0.15
N ALA A 32 5.50 -7.65 -0.99
CA ALA A 32 5.56 -6.54 -1.94
C ALA A 32 4.17 -5.96 -2.23
N THR A 33 4.16 -4.72 -2.73
CA THR A 33 2.96 -4.05 -3.21
C THR A 33 3.15 -3.53 -4.63
N SER A 34 2.07 -3.50 -5.38
CA SER A 34 1.97 -2.81 -6.66
C SER A 34 0.88 -1.76 -6.63
N ASN A 35 0.85 -0.90 -7.62
CA ASN A 35 -0.23 0.05 -7.88
C ASN A 35 -0.21 0.48 -9.34
N PRO A 36 -1.29 1.13 -9.87
CA PRO A 36 -1.35 1.53 -11.27
C PRO A 36 -0.19 2.42 -11.74
N SER A 37 0.31 3.29 -10.87
CA SER A 37 1.42 4.19 -11.23
C SER A 37 2.74 3.42 -11.39
N LEU A 38 3.02 2.44 -10.54
CA LEU A 38 4.22 1.59 -10.65
C LEU A 38 4.18 0.75 -11.92
N PHE A 39 3.05 0.11 -12.23
CA PHE A 39 2.90 -0.62 -13.49
C PHE A 39 3.00 0.29 -14.69
N CYS A 40 2.40 1.47 -14.66
CA CYS A 40 2.52 2.46 -15.73
C CYS A 40 3.98 2.81 -16.00
N GLU A 41 4.74 3.11 -14.94
CA GLU A 41 6.16 3.44 -15.09
C GLU A 41 7.00 2.27 -15.59
N ALA A 42 6.80 1.08 -15.01
CA ALA A 42 7.55 -0.11 -15.39
C ALA A 42 7.30 -0.50 -16.85
N ILE A 43 6.04 -0.65 -17.25
CA ILE A 43 5.66 -1.14 -18.58
C ILE A 43 6.05 -0.15 -19.69
N ILE A 44 5.90 1.17 -19.44
CA ILE A 44 6.22 2.20 -20.43
C ILE A 44 7.73 2.40 -20.59
N LYS A 45 8.49 2.34 -19.47
CA LYS A 45 9.91 2.71 -19.50
C LYS A 45 10.86 1.53 -19.72
N SER A 46 10.46 0.31 -19.31
CA SER A 46 11.36 -0.85 -19.35
C SER A 46 11.28 -1.58 -20.70
N ALA A 47 12.45 -1.86 -21.27
CA ALA A 47 12.57 -2.63 -22.49
C ALA A 47 12.09 -4.09 -22.34
N PHE A 48 12.04 -4.61 -21.14
CA PHE A 48 11.64 -6.00 -20.83
C PHE A 48 10.16 -6.35 -21.15
N TYR A 49 9.34 -5.34 -21.45
CA TYR A 49 7.94 -5.55 -21.85
C TYR A 49 7.72 -5.45 -23.36
N GLN A 50 8.64 -4.86 -24.13
CA GLN A 50 8.40 -4.49 -25.53
C GLN A 50 8.11 -5.70 -26.43
N ASP A 51 8.87 -6.78 -26.29
CA ASP A 51 8.67 -8.00 -27.10
C ASP A 51 7.32 -8.66 -26.83
N GLU A 52 6.84 -8.61 -25.56
CA GLU A 52 5.57 -9.20 -25.19
C GLU A 52 4.40 -8.31 -25.64
N ILE A 53 4.53 -6.99 -25.51
CA ILE A 53 3.56 -6.03 -26.04
C ILE A 53 3.40 -6.22 -27.57
N ALA A 54 4.51 -6.37 -28.29
CA ALA A 54 4.47 -6.62 -29.73
C ALA A 54 3.69 -7.89 -30.13
N LYS A 55 3.81 -8.97 -29.33
CA LYS A 55 3.06 -10.22 -29.51
C LYS A 55 1.56 -10.08 -29.18
N LEU A 56 1.20 -9.11 -28.39
CA LEU A 56 -0.18 -8.84 -27.96
C LEU A 56 -0.88 -7.80 -28.85
N LYS A 57 -0.22 -7.32 -29.89
CA LYS A 57 -0.74 -6.33 -30.83
C LYS A 57 -2.10 -6.77 -31.39
N GLY A 58 -3.07 -5.86 -31.34
CA GLY A 58 -4.45 -6.11 -31.80
C GLY A 58 -5.42 -6.56 -30.69
N LYS A 59 -4.95 -6.86 -29.48
CA LYS A 59 -5.80 -7.04 -28.31
C LYS A 59 -6.26 -5.69 -27.76
N LYS A 60 -7.30 -5.71 -26.92
CA LYS A 60 -7.72 -4.51 -26.18
C LYS A 60 -6.64 -4.09 -25.17
N ALA A 61 -6.45 -2.79 -24.98
CA ALA A 61 -5.43 -2.26 -24.06
C ALA A 61 -5.51 -2.87 -22.65
N LYS A 62 -6.71 -3.02 -22.09
CA LYS A 62 -6.90 -3.67 -20.78
C LYS A 62 -6.44 -5.14 -20.78
N GLU A 63 -6.66 -5.88 -21.85
CA GLU A 63 -6.22 -7.28 -21.97
C GLU A 63 -4.69 -7.36 -22.05
N ILE A 64 -4.04 -6.39 -22.72
CA ILE A 64 -2.58 -6.31 -22.79
C ILE A 64 -2.05 -6.03 -21.38
N TYR A 65 -2.57 -4.99 -20.70
CA TYR A 65 -2.20 -4.67 -19.32
C TYR A 65 -2.33 -5.88 -18.40
N GLU A 66 -3.50 -6.51 -18.36
CA GLU A 66 -3.74 -7.67 -17.49
C GLU A 66 -2.78 -8.81 -17.78
N THR A 67 -2.51 -9.11 -19.05
CA THR A 67 -1.54 -10.16 -19.42
C THR A 67 -0.17 -9.90 -18.82
N LEU A 68 0.32 -8.66 -18.90
CA LEU A 68 1.63 -8.27 -18.37
C LEU A 68 1.62 -8.24 -16.84
N ALA A 69 0.64 -7.57 -16.25
CA ALA A 69 0.55 -7.40 -14.80
C ALA A 69 0.34 -8.74 -14.07
N LEU A 70 -0.54 -9.60 -14.54
CA LEU A 70 -0.80 -10.91 -13.94
C LEU A 70 0.45 -11.80 -14.01
N LYS A 71 1.23 -11.73 -15.06
CA LYS A 71 2.49 -12.48 -15.19
C LYS A 71 3.50 -12.02 -14.15
N ASP A 72 3.68 -10.71 -13.96
CA ASP A 72 4.61 -10.15 -12.99
C ASP A 72 4.16 -10.44 -11.55
N ILE A 73 2.86 -10.35 -11.27
CA ILE A 73 2.29 -10.73 -9.97
C ILE A 73 2.49 -12.23 -9.68
N LEU A 74 2.31 -13.10 -10.66
CA LEU A 74 2.57 -14.54 -10.51
C LEU A 74 4.04 -14.83 -10.24
N GLN A 75 4.94 -14.12 -10.90
CA GLN A 75 6.38 -14.23 -10.65
C GLN A 75 6.75 -13.78 -9.23
N ALA A 76 6.27 -12.62 -8.81
CA ALA A 76 6.46 -12.12 -7.44
C ALA A 76 5.86 -13.06 -6.39
N SER A 77 4.63 -13.53 -6.63
CA SER A 77 3.96 -14.52 -5.76
C SER A 77 4.77 -15.80 -5.62
N SER A 78 5.32 -16.31 -6.72
CA SER A 78 6.14 -17.53 -6.71
C SER A 78 7.44 -17.33 -5.92
N ALA A 79 8.10 -16.18 -6.07
CA ALA A 79 9.31 -15.83 -5.30
C ALA A 79 9.04 -15.70 -3.79
N LEU A 80 7.88 -15.19 -3.42
CA LEU A 80 7.45 -15.00 -2.03
C LEU A 80 6.81 -16.26 -1.40
N MET A 81 6.45 -17.25 -2.19
CA MET A 81 5.73 -18.44 -1.71
C MET A 81 6.45 -19.19 -0.57
N PRO A 82 7.79 -19.37 -0.58
CA PRO A 82 8.46 -20.03 0.54
C PRO A 82 8.29 -19.30 1.88
N LEU A 83 8.17 -17.96 1.87
CA LEU A 83 7.90 -17.18 3.08
C LEU A 83 6.47 -17.38 3.56
N TYR A 84 5.51 -17.46 2.64
CA TYR A 84 4.11 -17.73 2.95
C TYR A 84 3.90 -19.15 3.51
N GLU A 85 4.55 -20.15 2.93
CA GLU A 85 4.46 -21.54 3.41
C GLU A 85 5.06 -21.71 4.81
N LYS A 86 6.11 -20.94 5.12
CA LYS A 86 6.73 -20.93 6.45
C LYS A 86 5.85 -20.19 7.48
N ASP A 87 5.27 -19.08 7.12
CA ASP A 87 4.36 -18.28 7.96
C ASP A 87 3.29 -17.61 7.07
N PRO A 88 2.03 -18.07 7.14
CA PRO A 88 0.93 -17.51 6.35
C PRO A 88 0.58 -16.05 6.64
N ASN A 89 1.28 -15.38 7.54
CA ASN A 89 1.19 -13.93 7.73
C ASN A 89 2.18 -13.14 6.88
N ASN A 90 3.11 -13.82 6.21
CA ASN A 90 4.17 -13.24 5.37
C ASN A 90 4.05 -13.73 3.91
N GLY A 91 4.93 -13.23 3.05
CA GLY A 91 5.06 -13.71 1.67
C GLY A 91 3.97 -13.23 0.72
N TYR A 92 3.34 -12.08 0.96
CA TYR A 92 2.28 -11.56 0.12
C TYR A 92 2.76 -10.58 -0.93
N ILE A 93 2.06 -10.60 -2.08
CA ILE A 93 2.07 -9.56 -3.11
C ILE A 93 0.65 -9.04 -3.32
N SER A 94 0.48 -7.73 -3.53
CA SER A 94 -0.83 -7.12 -3.78
C SER A 94 -1.03 -6.71 -5.23
N LEU A 95 -2.21 -6.99 -5.79
CA LEU A 95 -2.69 -6.50 -7.09
C LEU A 95 -3.94 -5.65 -6.89
N GLU A 96 -3.94 -4.43 -7.44
CA GLU A 96 -5.08 -3.51 -7.37
C GLU A 96 -6.11 -3.83 -8.45
N ILE A 97 -7.41 -3.71 -8.10
CA ILE A 97 -8.51 -3.77 -9.06
C ILE A 97 -8.45 -2.58 -10.02
N ASP A 98 -9.21 -2.65 -11.10
CA ASP A 98 -9.37 -1.55 -12.05
C ASP A 98 -9.86 -0.28 -11.32
N PRO A 99 -9.09 0.83 -11.32
CA PRO A 99 -9.45 2.04 -10.58
C PRO A 99 -10.70 2.74 -11.12
N PHE A 100 -11.17 2.42 -12.32
CA PHE A 100 -12.43 2.95 -12.85
C PHE A 100 -13.68 2.29 -12.23
N LEU A 101 -13.51 1.23 -11.42
CA LEU A 101 -14.60 0.54 -10.76
C LEU A 101 -14.84 1.02 -9.31
N GLU A 102 -14.08 1.99 -8.81
CA GLU A 102 -14.06 2.38 -7.40
C GLU A 102 -15.44 2.80 -6.82
N ASP A 103 -16.32 3.32 -7.68
CA ASP A 103 -17.67 3.75 -7.29
C ASP A 103 -18.75 2.67 -7.49
N ASP A 104 -18.38 1.50 -8.04
CA ASP A 104 -19.30 0.40 -8.33
C ASP A 104 -18.89 -0.86 -7.53
N ALA A 105 -19.56 -1.05 -6.39
CA ALA A 105 -19.24 -2.17 -5.49
C ALA A 105 -19.40 -3.53 -6.18
N ILE A 106 -20.45 -3.72 -6.97
CA ILE A 106 -20.74 -5.00 -7.63
C ILE A 106 -19.63 -5.34 -8.62
N LYS A 107 -19.28 -4.41 -9.51
CA LYS A 107 -18.21 -4.63 -10.48
C LYS A 107 -16.84 -4.79 -9.82
N SER A 108 -16.58 -4.04 -8.75
CA SER A 108 -15.33 -4.19 -7.95
C SER A 108 -15.22 -5.57 -7.33
N ILE A 109 -16.32 -6.11 -6.79
CA ILE A 109 -16.37 -7.47 -6.20
C ILE A 109 -16.14 -8.52 -7.28
N ASP A 110 -16.81 -8.40 -8.42
CA ASP A 110 -16.68 -9.34 -9.54
C ASP A 110 -15.26 -9.33 -10.12
N GLU A 111 -14.69 -8.16 -10.32
CA GLU A 111 -13.30 -7.98 -10.77
C GLU A 111 -12.31 -8.61 -9.80
N ALA A 112 -12.46 -8.33 -8.51
CA ALA A 112 -11.62 -8.88 -7.45
C ALA A 112 -11.64 -10.41 -7.42
N LYS A 113 -12.83 -11.01 -7.48
CA LYS A 113 -13.02 -12.46 -7.54
C LYS A 113 -12.43 -13.06 -8.80
N ARG A 114 -12.62 -12.40 -9.95
CA ARG A 114 -12.07 -12.82 -11.25
C ARG A 114 -10.55 -12.82 -11.21
N LEU A 115 -9.93 -11.73 -10.78
CA LEU A 115 -8.47 -11.61 -10.69
C LEU A 115 -7.87 -12.65 -9.73
N PHE A 116 -8.44 -12.80 -8.54
CA PHE A 116 -7.97 -13.77 -7.56
C PHE A 116 -8.07 -15.21 -8.09
N LYS A 117 -9.19 -15.56 -8.74
CA LYS A 117 -9.38 -16.86 -9.38
C LYS A 117 -8.38 -17.10 -10.53
N THR A 118 -8.12 -16.08 -11.34
CA THR A 118 -7.17 -16.17 -12.47
C THR A 118 -5.75 -16.39 -11.99
N LEU A 119 -5.33 -15.67 -10.95
CA LEU A 119 -3.99 -15.82 -10.35
C LEU A 119 -3.85 -17.16 -9.63
N ASN A 120 -4.89 -17.66 -9.01
CA ASN A 120 -4.92 -18.94 -8.28
C ASN A 120 -3.71 -19.12 -7.35
N ARG A 121 -3.43 -18.10 -6.53
CA ARG A 121 -2.32 -18.07 -5.57
C ARG A 121 -2.81 -17.62 -4.20
N PRO A 122 -2.55 -18.37 -3.11
CA PRO A 122 -3.05 -18.03 -1.78
C PRO A 122 -2.36 -16.81 -1.17
N ASN A 123 -1.18 -16.44 -1.65
CA ASN A 123 -0.38 -15.31 -1.19
C ASN A 123 -0.51 -14.06 -2.06
N VAL A 124 -1.57 -13.96 -2.86
CA VAL A 124 -1.94 -12.73 -3.55
C VAL A 124 -3.06 -12.04 -2.79
N MET A 125 -2.88 -10.77 -2.47
CA MET A 125 -3.91 -9.89 -1.92
C MET A 125 -4.55 -9.09 -3.04
N ILE A 126 -5.87 -9.01 -3.03
CA ILE A 126 -6.57 -8.04 -3.88
C ILE A 126 -6.58 -6.69 -3.16
N LYS A 127 -6.12 -5.67 -3.87
CA LYS A 127 -5.97 -4.31 -3.35
C LYS A 127 -7.17 -3.46 -3.77
N VAL A 128 -7.84 -2.86 -2.79
CA VAL A 128 -9.10 -2.11 -2.94
C VAL A 128 -8.92 -0.73 -2.33
N PRO A 129 -9.22 0.37 -3.05
CA PRO A 129 -9.14 1.71 -2.48
C PRO A 129 -10.24 1.96 -1.43
N ALA A 130 -9.96 2.81 -0.44
CA ALA A 130 -10.89 3.20 0.61
C ALA A 130 -11.92 4.25 0.09
N SER A 131 -12.59 3.95 -1.03
CA SER A 131 -13.67 4.74 -1.62
C SER A 131 -15.00 4.59 -0.86
N GLU A 132 -16.05 5.24 -1.31
CA GLU A 132 -17.37 5.14 -0.69
C GLU A 132 -17.95 3.71 -0.75
N SER A 133 -17.69 2.98 -1.83
CA SER A 133 -18.12 1.58 -2.01
C SER A 133 -17.25 0.57 -1.25
N ALA A 134 -16.10 0.98 -0.69
CA ALA A 134 -15.09 0.09 -0.14
C ALA A 134 -15.61 -0.85 0.94
N LEU A 135 -16.48 -0.39 1.84
CA LEU A 135 -16.94 -1.20 2.96
C LEU A 135 -17.73 -2.43 2.48
N GLU A 136 -18.57 -2.27 1.44
CA GLU A 136 -19.31 -3.37 0.83
C GLU A 136 -18.34 -4.36 0.13
N VAL A 137 -17.38 -3.84 -0.64
CA VAL A 137 -16.38 -4.65 -1.33
C VAL A 137 -15.55 -5.45 -0.34
N ILE A 138 -15.03 -4.80 0.72
CA ILE A 138 -14.19 -5.42 1.75
C ILE A 138 -14.97 -6.55 2.45
N SER A 139 -16.21 -6.29 2.85
CA SER A 139 -17.08 -7.28 3.49
C SER A 139 -17.29 -8.51 2.59
N ALA A 140 -17.66 -8.29 1.32
CA ALA A 140 -17.89 -9.37 0.37
C ALA A 140 -16.63 -10.23 0.11
N LEU A 141 -15.44 -9.61 0.01
CA LEU A 141 -14.17 -10.31 -0.20
C LEU A 141 -13.73 -11.08 1.05
N ALA A 142 -13.92 -10.49 2.23
CA ALA A 142 -13.60 -11.14 3.50
C ALA A 142 -14.39 -12.43 3.70
N GLN A 143 -15.69 -12.43 3.37
CA GLN A 143 -16.58 -13.59 3.49
C GLN A 143 -16.18 -14.74 2.57
N VAL A 144 -15.62 -14.46 1.39
CA VAL A 144 -15.17 -15.48 0.43
C VAL A 144 -13.69 -15.84 0.56
N SER A 145 -13.06 -15.44 1.68
CA SER A 145 -11.68 -15.82 2.02
C SER A 145 -10.61 -15.34 1.02
N ILE A 146 -10.81 -14.17 0.41
CA ILE A 146 -9.81 -13.51 -0.42
C ILE A 146 -8.91 -12.65 0.49
N PRO A 147 -7.56 -12.78 0.43
CA PRO A 147 -6.68 -11.85 1.14
C PRO A 147 -6.83 -10.42 0.61
N ILE A 148 -6.88 -9.43 1.51
CA ILE A 148 -7.26 -8.05 1.17
C ILE A 148 -6.16 -7.07 1.56
N ASN A 149 -5.88 -6.10 0.68
CA ASN A 149 -5.11 -4.90 0.99
C ASN A 149 -6.00 -3.67 0.77
N VAL A 150 -6.46 -3.04 1.84
CA VAL A 150 -7.24 -1.80 1.71
C VAL A 150 -6.29 -0.62 1.59
N THR A 151 -6.35 0.10 0.46
CA THR A 151 -5.39 1.17 0.13
C THR A 151 -6.01 2.56 0.13
N LEU A 152 -5.17 3.60 -0.01
CA LEU A 152 -5.56 5.01 0.06
C LEU A 152 -6.26 5.36 1.39
N VAL A 153 -5.83 4.75 2.48
CA VAL A 153 -6.35 5.08 3.80
C VAL A 153 -5.59 6.27 4.36
N PHE A 154 -6.29 7.38 4.56
CA PHE A 154 -5.76 8.63 5.09
C PHE A 154 -6.39 9.02 6.43
N SER A 155 -7.67 8.71 6.65
CA SER A 155 -8.41 9.10 7.85
C SER A 155 -8.34 8.02 8.94
N PRO A 156 -8.00 8.39 10.20
CA PRO A 156 -8.08 7.47 11.33
C PRO A 156 -9.48 6.88 11.53
N LYS A 157 -10.52 7.66 11.31
CA LYS A 157 -11.92 7.22 11.39
C LYS A 157 -12.23 6.12 10.37
N ILE A 158 -11.79 6.31 9.13
CA ILE A 158 -11.96 5.31 8.06
C ILE A 158 -11.15 4.06 8.37
N ALA A 159 -9.90 4.21 8.83
CA ALA A 159 -9.05 3.10 9.23
C ALA A 159 -9.70 2.22 10.33
N GLY A 160 -10.27 2.84 11.36
CA GLY A 160 -10.97 2.15 12.42
C GLY A 160 -12.24 1.45 11.94
N GLY A 161 -13.05 2.10 11.09
CA GLY A 161 -14.24 1.50 10.50
C GLY A 161 -13.94 0.26 9.66
N ILE A 162 -12.91 0.32 8.82
CA ILE A 162 -12.42 -0.83 8.03
C ILE A 162 -11.94 -1.95 8.95
N ALA A 163 -11.12 -1.62 9.95
CA ALA A 163 -10.61 -2.61 10.89
C ALA A 163 -11.74 -3.31 11.66
N GLN A 164 -12.79 -2.59 12.05
CA GLN A 164 -13.96 -3.15 12.72
C GLN A 164 -14.73 -4.16 11.85
N ILE A 165 -14.89 -3.90 10.55
CA ILE A 165 -15.53 -4.83 9.61
C ILE A 165 -14.65 -6.05 9.42
N LEU A 166 -13.37 -5.85 9.13
CA LEU A 166 -12.42 -6.95 8.96
C LEU A 166 -12.34 -7.84 10.20
N ALA A 167 -12.35 -7.27 11.41
CA ALA A 167 -12.30 -8.05 12.65
C ALA A 167 -13.44 -9.04 12.80
N LYS A 168 -14.60 -8.74 12.22
CA LYS A 168 -15.79 -9.60 12.28
C LYS A 168 -15.83 -10.65 11.17
N GLU A 169 -15.30 -10.31 9.98
CA GLU A 169 -15.61 -11.04 8.76
C GLU A 169 -14.38 -11.70 8.12
N VAL A 170 -13.16 -11.19 8.37
CA VAL A 170 -11.96 -11.69 7.69
C VAL A 170 -11.60 -13.12 8.09
N ARG A 171 -11.30 -13.94 7.07
CA ARG A 171 -10.89 -15.35 7.23
C ARG A 171 -9.49 -15.61 6.69
N LYS A 172 -8.91 -14.64 6.03
CA LYS A 172 -7.55 -14.63 5.48
C LYS A 172 -6.87 -13.33 5.83
N ARG A 173 -5.57 -13.25 5.58
CA ARG A 173 -4.77 -12.06 5.85
C ARG A 173 -5.37 -10.80 5.23
N ALA A 174 -5.45 -9.72 6.00
CA ALA A 174 -5.81 -8.40 5.55
C ALA A 174 -4.81 -7.36 6.05
N VAL A 175 -4.47 -6.39 5.22
CA VAL A 175 -3.67 -5.23 5.59
C VAL A 175 -4.41 -3.94 5.25
N ILE A 176 -4.25 -2.93 6.10
CA ILE A 176 -4.82 -1.60 5.91
C ILE A 176 -3.67 -0.65 5.60
N SER A 177 -3.59 -0.22 4.35
CA SER A 177 -2.49 0.61 3.83
C SER A 177 -2.74 2.08 4.12
N VAL A 178 -2.14 2.56 5.21
CA VAL A 178 -2.16 3.95 5.67
C VAL A 178 -1.10 4.76 4.95
N PHE A 179 -1.52 5.83 4.26
CA PHE A 179 -0.62 6.68 3.48
C PHE A 179 0.00 7.78 4.33
N VAL A 180 1.31 7.96 4.21
CA VAL A 180 2.11 8.78 5.13
C VAL A 180 2.60 10.09 4.48
N SER A 181 3.56 10.04 3.58
CA SER A 181 4.31 11.22 3.11
C SER A 181 3.48 12.26 2.35
N ARG A 182 2.28 11.89 1.90
CA ARG A 182 1.39 12.85 1.22
C ARG A 182 0.87 13.93 2.14
N PHE A 183 0.69 13.64 3.45
CA PHE A 183 0.34 14.66 4.44
C PHE A 183 1.40 15.75 4.54
N ASP A 184 2.66 15.36 4.70
CA ASP A 184 3.75 16.34 4.83
C ASP A 184 3.92 17.11 3.53
N LYS A 185 3.80 16.46 2.36
CA LYS A 185 3.83 17.17 1.07
C LYS A 185 2.76 18.26 0.96
N GLU A 186 1.56 18.01 1.49
CA GLU A 186 0.43 18.93 1.42
C GLU A 186 0.51 20.03 2.50
N ILE A 187 0.94 19.66 3.71
CA ILE A 187 0.86 20.51 4.90
C ILE A 187 2.13 21.35 5.10
N ASP A 188 3.31 20.80 4.86
CA ASP A 188 4.58 21.50 5.14
C ASP A 188 4.69 22.87 4.49
N PRO A 189 4.22 23.12 3.25
CA PRO A 189 4.25 24.44 2.67
C PRO A 189 3.40 25.48 3.41
N LEU A 190 2.41 25.03 4.19
CA LEU A 190 1.46 25.87 4.92
C LEU A 190 1.80 25.97 6.41
N ALA A 191 2.57 25.03 6.94
CA ALA A 191 2.87 24.91 8.37
C ALA A 191 4.16 25.64 8.75
N PRO A 192 4.23 26.19 9.98
CA PRO A 192 5.48 26.67 10.56
C PRO A 192 6.55 25.58 10.58
N LYS A 193 7.83 25.98 10.53
CA LYS A 193 8.98 25.05 10.45
C LYS A 193 9.00 23.99 11.57
N ASN A 194 8.58 24.35 12.77
CA ASN A 194 8.53 23.43 13.93
C ASN A 194 7.44 22.36 13.82
N LEU A 195 6.50 22.48 12.89
CA LEU A 195 5.42 21.52 12.64
C LEU A 195 5.62 20.72 11.36
N GLN A 196 6.63 21.06 10.55
CA GLN A 196 6.91 20.38 9.28
C GLN A 196 7.46 18.96 9.48
N ALA A 197 7.26 18.11 8.49
CA ALA A 197 7.69 16.71 8.44
C ALA A 197 7.12 15.82 9.56
N GLN A 198 5.99 16.18 10.17
CA GLN A 198 5.39 15.45 11.28
C GLN A 198 3.96 15.00 11.01
N SER A 199 3.22 15.72 10.16
CA SER A 199 1.79 15.48 9.94
C SER A 199 1.49 14.05 9.48
N GLY A 200 2.33 13.51 8.59
CA GLY A 200 2.23 12.14 8.10
C GLY A 200 2.43 11.12 9.22
N ILE A 201 3.42 11.32 10.08
CA ILE A 201 3.71 10.42 11.21
C ILE A 201 2.61 10.49 12.27
N MET A 202 2.14 11.70 12.62
CA MET A 202 1.07 11.90 13.60
C MET A 202 -0.22 11.21 13.16
N ASN A 203 -0.64 11.45 11.91
CA ASN A 203 -1.83 10.83 11.34
C ASN A 203 -1.70 9.30 11.21
N ALA A 204 -0.55 8.82 10.74
CA ALA A 204 -0.30 7.39 10.62
C ALA A 204 -0.30 6.67 11.97
N THR A 205 0.23 7.32 13.03
CA THR A 205 0.20 6.79 14.39
C THR A 205 -1.25 6.71 14.92
N GLU A 206 -2.06 7.71 14.66
CA GLU A 206 -3.49 7.68 15.04
C GLU A 206 -4.24 6.58 14.30
N CYS A 207 -4.02 6.42 12.99
CA CYS A 207 -4.56 5.29 12.21
C CYS A 207 -4.13 3.94 12.80
N TYR A 208 -2.86 3.79 13.15
CA TYR A 208 -2.34 2.58 13.79
C TYR A 208 -3.09 2.27 15.10
N TYR A 209 -3.36 3.25 15.94
CA TYR A 209 -4.14 3.05 17.16
C TYR A 209 -5.57 2.61 16.86
N GLN A 210 -6.25 3.25 15.90
CA GLN A 210 -7.60 2.89 15.51
C GLN A 210 -7.67 1.45 14.97
N ILE A 211 -6.72 1.05 14.14
CA ILE A 211 -6.63 -0.32 13.63
C ILE A 211 -6.33 -1.29 14.75
N SER A 212 -5.39 -0.97 15.66
CA SER A 212 -4.95 -1.84 16.73
C SER A 212 -6.05 -2.21 17.73
N GLN A 213 -7.08 -1.35 17.89
CA GLN A 213 -8.26 -1.66 18.73
C GLN A 213 -9.06 -2.86 18.23
N HIS A 214 -8.97 -3.17 16.94
CA HIS A 214 -9.70 -4.24 16.26
C HIS A 214 -8.77 -5.30 15.68
N ALA A 215 -7.45 -5.10 15.78
CA ALA A 215 -6.47 -6.01 15.17
C ALA A 215 -6.50 -7.38 15.84
N ASN A 216 -6.34 -8.38 15.01
CA ASN A 216 -6.09 -9.78 15.39
C ASN A 216 -4.89 -10.30 14.60
N THR A 217 -4.61 -11.59 14.65
CA THR A 217 -3.47 -12.18 13.93
C THR A 217 -3.56 -12.06 12.40
N LEU A 218 -4.76 -11.79 11.86
CA LEU A 218 -5.00 -11.66 10.42
C LEU A 218 -4.96 -10.21 9.92
N ILE A 219 -5.07 -9.21 10.80
CA ILE A 219 -5.17 -7.80 10.43
C ILE A 219 -3.94 -7.04 10.89
N SER A 220 -3.30 -6.30 10.00
CA SER A 220 -2.18 -5.42 10.33
C SER A 220 -2.29 -4.06 9.66
N THR A 221 -1.73 -3.05 10.33
CA THR A 221 -1.42 -1.77 9.71
C THR A 221 -0.25 -1.94 8.74
N LEU A 222 -0.41 -1.43 7.53
CA LEU A 222 0.66 -1.30 6.56
C LEU A 222 0.88 0.19 6.27
N PHE A 223 2.05 0.72 6.60
CA PHE A 223 2.42 2.09 6.25
C PHE A 223 2.88 2.13 4.80
N ALA A 224 2.20 2.92 3.98
CA ALA A 224 2.45 3.09 2.55
C ALA A 224 2.78 4.54 2.21
N SER A 225 3.27 4.76 0.99
CA SER A 225 3.74 6.10 0.58
C SER A 225 4.81 6.63 1.56
N THR A 226 5.80 5.82 1.88
CA THR A 226 6.86 6.12 2.84
C THR A 226 8.14 6.64 2.18
N GLY A 227 8.10 6.90 0.87
CA GLY A 227 9.18 7.59 0.16
C GLY A 227 9.21 9.08 0.49
N VAL A 228 10.38 9.58 0.86
CA VAL A 228 10.61 11.00 1.13
C VAL A 228 10.57 11.79 -0.16
N LYS A 229 9.86 12.92 -0.15
CA LYS A 229 9.75 13.84 -1.29
C LYS A 229 10.61 15.10 -1.14
N SER A 230 11.07 15.37 0.09
CA SER A 230 11.94 16.50 0.43
C SER A 230 13.42 16.11 0.38
N ASN A 231 14.29 17.02 -0.01
CA ASN A 231 15.74 16.83 0.06
C ASN A 231 16.32 17.07 1.47
N SER A 232 15.50 17.57 2.41
CA SER A 232 15.93 17.87 3.79
C SER A 232 15.80 16.69 4.76
N LEU A 233 15.12 15.62 4.35
CA LEU A 233 14.90 14.43 5.17
C LEU A 233 15.71 13.24 4.66
N ALA A 234 16.15 12.37 5.57
CA ALA A 234 16.75 11.10 5.21
C ALA A 234 15.76 10.23 4.42
N LYS A 235 16.23 9.47 3.43
CA LYS A 235 15.37 8.68 2.55
C LYS A 235 14.52 7.64 3.29
N ASP A 236 15.01 7.14 4.41
CA ASP A 236 14.38 6.15 5.29
C ASP A 236 13.61 6.77 6.45
N TYR A 237 13.41 8.08 6.47
CA TYR A 237 12.79 8.84 7.57
C TYR A 237 11.48 8.22 8.07
N TYR A 238 10.54 7.97 7.16
CA TYR A 238 9.23 7.42 7.54
C TYR A 238 9.30 5.96 7.97
N ILE A 239 10.22 5.18 7.40
CA ILE A 239 10.42 3.77 7.82
C ILE A 239 10.90 3.75 9.25
N LYS A 240 11.95 4.53 9.58
CA LYS A 240 12.51 4.62 10.94
C LYS A 240 11.52 5.16 11.95
N ALA A 241 10.71 6.14 11.58
CA ALA A 241 9.73 6.75 12.47
C ALA A 241 8.54 5.83 12.80
N LEU A 242 8.14 4.96 11.86
CA LEU A 242 6.94 4.12 11.95
C LEU A 242 7.27 2.62 12.12
N CYS A 243 8.46 2.29 12.62
CA CYS A 243 8.87 0.92 12.93
C CYS A 243 8.15 0.41 14.20
N PHE A 244 6.83 0.24 14.15
CA PHE A 244 6.01 -0.17 15.27
C PHE A 244 5.82 -1.70 15.31
N LYS A 245 5.57 -2.26 16.50
CA LYS A 245 5.20 -3.68 16.61
C LYS A 245 3.92 -3.98 15.82
N ASN A 246 3.84 -5.17 15.24
CA ASN A 246 2.68 -5.61 14.45
C ASN A 246 2.32 -4.70 13.26
N SER A 247 3.31 -3.98 12.73
CA SER A 247 3.13 -3.16 11.54
C SER A 247 4.01 -3.63 10.38
N ILE A 248 3.60 -3.22 9.20
CA ILE A 248 4.32 -3.43 7.95
C ILE A 248 4.65 -2.04 7.39
N ASN A 249 5.80 -1.90 6.76
CA ASN A 249 6.11 -0.72 5.96
C ASN A 249 6.41 -1.15 4.53
N THR A 250 5.64 -0.69 3.57
CA THR A 250 5.94 -0.90 2.15
C THR A 250 6.64 0.34 1.61
N ALA A 251 7.87 0.16 1.15
CA ALA A 251 8.75 1.25 0.81
C ALA A 251 9.27 1.17 -0.63
N PRO A 252 9.42 2.32 -1.32
CA PRO A 252 10.12 2.35 -2.60
C PRO A 252 11.59 1.96 -2.42
N LEU A 253 12.22 1.46 -3.47
CA LEU A 253 13.60 0.93 -3.43
C LEU A 253 14.60 1.90 -2.82
N GLU A 254 14.50 3.20 -3.11
CA GLU A 254 15.40 4.21 -2.56
C GLU A 254 15.33 4.26 -1.02
N ALA A 255 14.12 4.28 -0.47
CA ALA A 255 13.91 4.32 0.98
C ALA A 255 14.29 2.98 1.65
N LEU A 256 13.94 1.87 1.00
CA LEU A 256 14.31 0.53 1.46
C LEU A 256 15.83 0.36 1.54
N ASN A 257 16.56 0.71 0.48
CA ASN A 257 18.00 0.60 0.44
C ASN A 257 18.68 1.49 1.50
N ALA A 258 18.18 2.72 1.70
CA ALA A 258 18.69 3.61 2.74
C ALA A 258 18.49 3.01 4.15
N TYR A 259 17.32 2.44 4.42
CA TYR A 259 17.02 1.80 5.70
C TYR A 259 17.89 0.56 5.97
N LEU A 260 18.17 -0.25 4.94
CA LEU A 260 19.00 -1.46 5.07
C LEU A 260 20.47 -1.18 5.35
N LEU A 261 20.95 0.04 5.11
CA LEU A 261 22.31 0.46 5.49
C LEU A 261 22.47 0.69 6.99
N ASP A 262 21.41 1.16 7.65
CA ASP A 262 21.38 1.48 9.09
C ASP A 262 19.99 1.23 9.67
N PRO A 263 19.57 -0.04 9.82
CA PRO A 263 18.23 -0.39 10.28
C PRO A 263 18.08 -0.11 11.77
N ASN A 264 16.83 0.19 12.20
CA ASN A 264 16.51 0.26 13.61
C ASN A 264 16.79 -1.08 14.29
N THR A 265 17.47 -1.05 15.43
CA THR A 265 17.71 -2.23 16.27
C THR A 265 16.53 -2.53 17.20
N GLU A 266 15.66 -1.55 17.43
CA GLU A 266 14.49 -1.66 18.31
C GLU A 266 13.25 -1.04 17.66
N TYR A 267 12.08 -1.51 18.09
CA TYR A 267 10.82 -0.90 17.68
C TYR A 267 10.66 0.50 18.27
N LYS A 268 10.08 1.39 17.50
CA LYS A 268 9.67 2.69 18.01
C LYS A 268 8.42 2.55 18.87
N THR A 269 8.39 3.26 19.98
CA THR A 269 7.16 3.47 20.75
C THR A 269 6.30 4.46 19.96
N PRO A 270 5.04 4.12 19.63
CA PRO A 270 4.14 5.08 18.99
C PRO A 270 3.95 6.33 19.85
N LEU A 271 3.77 7.48 19.19
CA LEU A 271 3.50 8.76 19.84
C LEU A 271 2.24 8.66 20.69
N LYS A 272 2.25 9.27 21.88
CA LYS A 272 1.09 9.24 22.79
C LYS A 272 -0.09 10.03 22.20
N SER A 273 -1.32 9.59 22.46
CA SER A 273 -2.52 10.28 21.99
C SER A 273 -2.55 11.75 22.40
N ALA A 274 -2.04 12.10 23.58
CA ALA A 274 -1.96 13.49 24.03
C ALA A 274 -1.02 14.34 23.16
N GLU A 275 0.08 13.77 22.65
CA GLU A 275 1.01 14.47 21.76
C GLU A 275 0.36 14.70 20.38
N ILE A 276 -0.37 13.70 19.86
CA ILE A 276 -1.13 13.81 18.62
C ILE A 276 -2.21 14.88 18.71
N GLU A 277 -2.97 14.90 19.81
CA GLU A 277 -4.02 15.90 20.02
C GLU A 277 -3.46 17.32 20.20
N ALA A 278 -2.33 17.48 20.89
CA ALA A 278 -1.64 18.76 21.00
C ALA A 278 -1.18 19.27 19.62
N PHE A 279 -0.59 18.39 18.81
CA PHE A 279 -0.17 18.72 17.45
C PHE A 279 -1.35 19.12 16.55
N LYS A 280 -2.45 18.36 16.57
CA LYS A 280 -3.68 18.68 15.82
C LYS A 280 -4.26 20.04 16.24
N LYS A 281 -4.26 20.33 17.55
CA LYS A 281 -4.72 21.62 18.06
C LYS A 281 -3.85 22.76 17.56
N GLU A 282 -2.54 22.59 17.53
CA GLU A 282 -1.60 23.61 17.04
C GLU A 282 -1.77 23.82 15.54
N LEU A 283 -1.90 22.76 14.72
CA LEU A 283 -2.20 22.89 13.29
C LEU A 283 -3.48 23.69 13.04
N LYS A 284 -4.52 23.49 13.86
CA LYS A 284 -5.79 24.24 13.74
C LYS A 284 -5.62 25.74 13.97
N THR A 285 -4.65 26.17 14.79
CA THR A 285 -4.36 27.62 14.94
C THR A 285 -3.83 28.25 13.66
N HIS A 286 -3.31 27.41 12.75
CA HIS A 286 -2.84 27.81 11.41
C HIS A 286 -3.86 27.47 10.30
N ASN A 287 -5.13 27.21 10.65
CA ASN A 287 -6.21 26.82 9.74
C ASN A 287 -5.93 25.51 8.97
N ILE A 288 -5.14 24.61 9.55
CA ILE A 288 -4.84 23.30 8.98
C ILE A 288 -5.62 22.23 9.77
N ASP A 289 -6.42 21.44 9.06
CA ASP A 289 -7.20 20.34 9.63
C ASP A 289 -6.83 19.02 8.95
N LEU A 290 -6.35 18.04 9.73
CA LEU A 290 -5.88 16.76 9.22
C LEU A 290 -7.00 15.93 8.59
N GLU A 291 -8.24 16.00 9.11
CA GLU A 291 -9.36 15.23 8.54
C GLU A 291 -9.79 15.79 7.18
N ASN A 292 -9.87 17.11 7.04
CA ASN A 292 -10.12 17.75 5.75
C ASN A 292 -9.00 17.44 4.75
N THR A 293 -7.74 17.44 5.20
CA THR A 293 -6.60 17.06 4.39
C THR A 293 -6.70 15.59 3.97
N ALA A 294 -7.09 14.68 4.87
CA ALA A 294 -7.29 13.26 4.55
C ALA A 294 -8.33 13.05 3.44
N GLN A 295 -9.47 13.73 3.51
CA GLN A 295 -10.52 13.66 2.50
C GLN A 295 -10.03 14.18 1.13
N LYS A 296 -9.29 15.30 1.12
CA LYS A 296 -8.66 15.84 -0.08
C LYS A 296 -7.69 14.84 -0.69
N LEU A 297 -6.77 14.30 0.11
CA LEU A 297 -5.75 13.34 -0.33
C LEU A 297 -6.34 12.04 -0.86
N LEU A 298 -7.45 11.57 -0.30
CA LEU A 298 -8.18 10.41 -0.84
C LEU A 298 -8.70 10.71 -2.25
N LYS A 299 -9.40 11.82 -2.46
CA LYS A 299 -9.91 12.22 -3.77
C LYS A 299 -8.78 12.35 -4.81
N GLU A 300 -7.71 13.03 -4.44
CA GLU A 300 -6.53 13.17 -5.31
C GLU A 300 -5.86 11.82 -5.61
N GLY A 301 -5.83 10.92 -4.62
CA GLY A 301 -5.29 9.58 -4.78
C GLY A 301 -6.07 8.73 -5.79
N LEU A 302 -7.40 8.74 -5.70
CA LEU A 302 -8.29 8.06 -6.62
C LEU A 302 -8.13 8.61 -8.06
N ILE A 303 -8.12 9.93 -8.22
CA ILE A 303 -7.89 10.59 -9.52
C ILE A 303 -6.51 10.19 -10.08
N ALA A 304 -5.46 10.23 -9.27
CA ALA A 304 -4.11 9.89 -9.71
C ALA A 304 -3.98 8.43 -10.18
N PHE A 305 -4.69 7.51 -9.53
CA PHE A 305 -4.71 6.10 -9.95
C PHE A 305 -5.43 5.92 -11.28
N LYS A 306 -6.60 6.57 -11.47
CA LYS A 306 -7.31 6.58 -12.76
C LYS A 306 -6.44 7.16 -13.87
N GLN A 307 -5.80 8.30 -13.64
CA GLN A 307 -4.92 8.94 -14.64
C GLN A 307 -3.71 8.07 -15.01
N SER A 308 -3.08 7.44 -14.01
CA SER A 308 -1.96 6.54 -14.27
C SER A 308 -2.39 5.32 -15.08
N PHE A 309 -3.55 4.77 -14.77
CA PHE A 309 -4.11 3.62 -15.48
C PHE A 309 -4.52 3.98 -16.91
N GLU A 310 -5.18 5.12 -17.11
CA GLU A 310 -5.54 5.65 -18.43
C GLU A 310 -4.30 5.90 -19.29
N LYS A 311 -3.26 6.52 -18.73
CA LYS A 311 -1.98 6.74 -19.41
C LYS A 311 -1.36 5.40 -19.84
N LEU A 312 -1.39 4.39 -18.97
CA LEU A 312 -0.89 3.05 -19.28
C LEU A 312 -1.69 2.41 -20.43
N LEU A 313 -3.02 2.41 -20.34
CA LEU A 313 -3.87 1.84 -21.39
C LEU A 313 -3.69 2.57 -22.73
N SER A 314 -3.45 3.87 -22.72
CA SER A 314 -3.22 4.68 -23.93
C SER A 314 -1.83 4.44 -24.55
N SER A 315 -0.94 3.71 -23.89
CA SER A 315 0.40 3.39 -24.40
C SER A 315 0.46 2.11 -25.24
N PHE A 316 -0.63 1.37 -25.30
CA PHE A 316 -0.79 0.15 -26.09
C PHE A 316 -1.50 0.41 -27.42
#